data_9a5be3b01927654f0a089b2a0bfb0046
#
_entry.id   9a5be3b01927654f0a089b2a0bfb0046
#
_cell.length_a   1.000
_cell.length_b   1.000
_cell.length_c   1.000
_cell.angle_alpha   90.00
_cell.angle_beta   90.00
_cell.angle_gamma   90.00
#
_symmetry.space_group_name_H-M   'P 1'
#
loop_
_entity.id
_entity.type
_entity.pdbx_description
1 polymer ?
#
loop_
_entity_poly.entity_id
_entity_poly.type
_entity_poly.pdbx_seq_one_letter_code
_entity_poly.pdbx_strand_id
1 'polypeptide(L)'
;MKKTYKICSVLLATIVLCGILYVGIGSNRIENKAWEYLKENNYSVTDIKSLEVKHSFVNILLSYNEWIVDVVFEDEQDSVYKYTLKDGEIIQSGVLGTTDKEALKHWK
;
A
#
# COMPACT_ATOMS: atom_id res chain seq x y z
N MET A 1 -34.00 0.46 26.73
CA MET A 1 -32.56 0.66 26.87
C MET A 1 -31.72 -0.54 26.43
N LYS A 2 -32.05 -1.76 26.85
CA LYS A 2 -31.30 -2.96 26.48
C LYS A 2 -31.30 -3.24 24.97
N LYS A 3 -32.42 -2.97 24.28
CA LYS A 3 -32.50 -3.19 22.80
C LYS A 3 -31.62 -2.20 22.02
N THR A 4 -31.60 -0.93 22.46
CA THR A 4 -30.77 0.10 21.78
C THR A 4 -29.28 -0.21 21.92
N TYR A 5 -28.87 -0.66 23.11
CA TYR A 5 -27.48 -1.07 23.34
C TYR A 5 -27.05 -2.24 22.44
N LYS A 6 -27.91 -3.25 22.29
CA LYS A 6 -27.65 -4.40 21.41
C LYS A 6 -27.53 -3.99 19.93
N ILE A 7 -28.43 -3.11 19.48
CA ILE A 7 -28.41 -2.60 18.10
C ILE A 7 -27.14 -1.82 17.84
N CYS A 8 -26.72 -0.92 18.75
CA CYS A 8 -25.48 -0.16 18.62
C CYS A 8 -24.26 -1.08 18.59
N SER A 9 -24.24 -2.13 19.42
CA SER A 9 -23.16 -3.10 19.46
C SER A 9 -23.04 -3.89 18.14
N VAL A 10 -24.16 -4.32 17.58
CA VAL A 10 -24.20 -5.04 16.30
C VAL A 10 -23.74 -4.13 15.16
N LEU A 11 -24.20 -2.87 15.13
CA LEU A 11 -23.79 -1.89 14.12
C LEU A 11 -22.29 -1.64 14.18
N LEU A 12 -21.74 -1.46 15.39
CA LEU A 12 -20.31 -1.25 15.57
C LEU A 12 -19.50 -2.44 15.09
N ALA A 13 -19.91 -3.66 15.44
CA ALA A 13 -19.25 -4.88 15.00
C ALA A 13 -19.28 -5.02 13.48
N THR A 14 -20.40 -4.67 12.84
CA THR A 14 -20.53 -4.70 11.38
C THR A 14 -19.60 -3.69 10.72
N ILE A 15 -19.48 -2.47 11.24
CA ILE A 15 -18.59 -1.45 10.71
C ILE A 15 -17.13 -1.91 10.80
N VAL A 16 -16.72 -2.48 11.93
CA VAL A 16 -15.37 -2.99 12.14
C VAL A 16 -15.08 -4.14 11.16
N LEU A 17 -16.01 -5.07 11.01
CA LEU A 17 -15.85 -6.20 10.09
C LEU A 17 -15.74 -5.72 8.65
N CYS A 18 -16.56 -4.77 8.22
CA CYS A 18 -16.49 -4.18 6.88
C CYS A 18 -15.15 -3.48 6.65
N GLY A 19 -14.62 -2.79 7.65
CA GLY A 19 -13.31 -2.15 7.58
C GLY A 19 -12.19 -3.17 7.39
N ILE A 20 -12.21 -4.26 8.14
CA ILE A 20 -11.22 -5.35 8.03
C ILE A 20 -11.28 -5.98 6.64
N LEU A 21 -12.47 -6.29 6.14
CA LEU A 21 -12.65 -6.86 4.80
C LEU A 21 -12.20 -5.89 3.71
N TYR A 22 -12.50 -4.61 3.85
CA TYR A 22 -12.08 -3.57 2.92
C TYR A 22 -10.56 -3.53 2.79
N VAL A 23 -9.84 -3.47 3.92
CA VAL A 23 -8.38 -3.41 3.93
C VAL A 23 -7.78 -4.72 3.41
N GLY A 24 -8.32 -5.87 3.82
CA GLY A 24 -7.84 -7.18 3.39
C GLY A 24 -7.96 -7.39 1.88
N ILE A 25 -9.15 -7.15 1.34
CA ILE A 25 -9.41 -7.29 -0.11
C ILE A 25 -8.64 -6.22 -0.88
N GLY A 26 -8.66 -4.97 -0.40
CA GLY A 26 -7.96 -3.87 -1.01
C GLY A 26 -6.45 -4.09 -1.06
N SER A 27 -5.85 -4.55 0.03
CA SER A 27 -4.41 -4.85 0.10
C SER A 27 -4.01 -5.89 -0.94
N ASN A 28 -4.82 -6.95 -1.09
CA ASN A 28 -4.56 -8.00 -2.07
C ASN A 28 -4.64 -7.46 -3.50
N ARG A 29 -5.61 -6.63 -3.79
CA ARG A 29 -5.75 -5.99 -5.12
C ARG A 29 -4.58 -5.06 -5.43
N ILE A 30 -4.17 -4.25 -4.46
CA ILE A 30 -3.05 -3.31 -4.60
C ILE A 30 -1.73 -4.09 -4.76
N GLU A 31 -1.53 -5.15 -4.01
CA GLU A 31 -0.36 -6.01 -4.13
C GLU A 31 -0.27 -6.59 -5.55
N ASN A 32 -1.36 -7.11 -6.09
CA ASN A 32 -1.40 -7.63 -7.45
C ASN A 32 -1.10 -6.55 -8.49
N LYS A 33 -1.65 -5.36 -8.33
CA LYS A 33 -1.36 -4.22 -9.21
C LYS A 33 0.10 -3.81 -9.14
N ALA A 34 0.69 -3.82 -7.95
CA ALA A 34 2.10 -3.49 -7.77
C ALA A 34 3.01 -4.51 -8.47
N TRP A 35 2.71 -5.79 -8.35
CA TRP A 35 3.44 -6.84 -9.07
C TRP A 35 3.31 -6.71 -10.59
N GLU A 36 2.12 -6.41 -11.09
CA GLU A 36 1.90 -6.15 -12.52
C GLU A 36 2.73 -4.95 -13.00
N TYR A 37 2.74 -3.87 -12.22
CA TYR A 37 3.52 -2.68 -12.52
C TYR A 37 5.01 -3.00 -12.60
N LEU A 38 5.54 -3.75 -11.63
CA LEU A 38 6.95 -4.14 -11.62
C LEU A 38 7.29 -5.05 -12.80
N LYS A 39 6.39 -5.95 -13.14
CA LYS A 39 6.54 -6.84 -14.29
C LYS A 39 6.58 -6.08 -15.61
N GLU A 40 5.71 -5.07 -15.76
CA GLU A 40 5.69 -4.18 -16.94
C GLU A 40 6.99 -3.37 -17.06
N ASN A 41 7.65 -3.11 -15.95
CA ASN A 41 8.94 -2.42 -15.91
C ASN A 41 10.13 -3.38 -15.95
N ASN A 42 9.90 -4.63 -16.35
CA ASN A 42 10.90 -5.67 -16.54
C ASN A 42 11.57 -6.18 -15.25
N TYR A 43 10.89 -6.06 -14.13
CA TYR A 43 11.34 -6.65 -12.86
C TYR A 43 10.72 -8.04 -12.69
N SER A 44 11.52 -8.98 -12.15
CA SER A 44 11.03 -10.29 -11.75
C SER A 44 10.91 -10.39 -10.24
N VAL A 45 10.26 -11.45 -9.75
CA VAL A 45 10.13 -11.71 -8.31
C VAL A 45 11.50 -11.80 -7.62
N THR A 46 12.50 -12.30 -8.33
CA THR A 46 13.87 -12.44 -7.81
C THR A 46 14.59 -11.11 -7.65
N ASP A 47 14.16 -10.06 -8.35
CA ASP A 47 14.74 -8.73 -8.25
C ASP A 47 14.23 -7.97 -7.01
N ILE A 48 13.17 -8.46 -6.38
CA ILE A 48 12.48 -7.82 -5.26
C ILE A 48 12.78 -8.57 -3.97
N LYS A 49 13.35 -7.88 -3.00
CA LYS A 49 13.60 -8.44 -1.68
C LYS A 49 12.32 -8.49 -0.85
N SER A 50 11.56 -7.39 -0.86
CA SER A 50 10.29 -7.30 -0.15
C SER A 50 9.33 -6.34 -0.85
N LEU A 51 8.05 -6.64 -0.75
CA LEU A 51 6.97 -5.77 -1.18
C LEU A 51 5.91 -5.80 -0.09
N GLU A 52 5.62 -4.64 0.48
CA GLU A 52 4.66 -4.50 1.57
C GLU A 52 3.61 -3.45 1.21
N VAL A 53 2.34 -3.81 1.34
CA VAL A 53 1.23 -2.89 1.11
C VAL A 53 0.73 -2.36 2.45
N LYS A 54 0.64 -1.05 2.56
CA LYS A 54 0.16 -0.36 3.76
C LYS A 54 -1.09 0.46 3.42
N HIS A 55 -2.01 0.52 4.37
CA HIS A 55 -3.22 1.33 4.25
C HIS A 55 -3.31 2.31 5.41
N SER A 56 -3.74 3.54 5.13
CA SER A 56 -3.92 4.57 6.16
C SER A 56 -5.29 5.20 6.05
N PHE A 57 -6.13 4.99 7.06
CA PHE A 57 -7.43 5.66 7.18
C PHE A 57 -7.27 7.16 7.45
N VAL A 58 -6.19 7.54 8.13
CA VAL A 58 -5.88 8.95 8.40
C VAL A 58 -5.63 9.71 7.10
N ASN A 59 -4.97 9.07 6.13
CA ASN A 59 -4.72 9.68 4.83
C ASN A 59 -6.02 9.93 4.06
N ILE A 60 -7.03 9.09 4.21
CA ILE A 60 -8.35 9.32 3.62
C ILE A 60 -8.95 10.63 4.15
N LEU A 61 -8.90 10.84 5.47
CA LEU A 61 -9.45 12.04 6.11
C LEU A 61 -8.70 13.30 5.71
N LEU A 62 -7.41 13.20 5.44
CA LEU A 62 -6.55 14.31 5.05
C LEU A 62 -6.45 14.50 3.53
N SER A 63 -7.23 13.75 2.78
CA SER A 63 -7.20 13.76 1.30
C SER A 63 -5.85 13.37 0.69
N TYR A 64 -5.06 12.59 1.42
CA TYR A 64 -3.83 11.97 0.92
C TYR A 64 -4.10 10.58 0.38
N ASN A 65 -3.11 10.02 -0.30
CA ASN A 65 -3.21 8.66 -0.83
C ASN A 65 -3.28 7.64 0.33
N GLU A 66 -4.34 6.83 0.35
CA GLU A 66 -4.58 5.85 1.41
C GLU A 66 -3.73 4.58 1.27
N TRP A 67 -3.29 4.25 0.06
CA TRP A 67 -2.52 3.05 -0.23
C TRP A 67 -1.07 3.40 -0.49
N ILE A 68 -0.17 2.73 0.22
CA ILE A 68 1.26 2.89 0.06
C ILE A 68 1.88 1.51 -0.10
N VAL A 69 2.70 1.33 -1.14
CA VAL A 69 3.44 0.10 -1.39
C VAL A 69 4.91 0.38 -1.19
N ASP A 70 5.53 -0.32 -0.25
CA ASP A 70 6.95 -0.23 0.03
C ASP A 70 7.67 -1.38 -0.65
N VAL A 71 8.59 -1.07 -1.57
CA VAL A 71 9.35 -2.05 -2.32
C VAL A 71 10.84 -1.90 -2.01
N VAL A 72 11.47 -2.99 -1.64
CA VAL A 72 12.92 -3.07 -1.47
C VAL A 72 13.47 -3.99 -2.55
N PHE A 73 14.40 -3.49 -3.35
CA PHE A 73 15.06 -4.27 -4.40
C PHE A 73 16.27 -5.02 -3.85
N GLU A 74 16.54 -6.21 -4.38
CA GLU A 74 17.68 -7.03 -3.94
C GLU A 74 19.03 -6.34 -4.15
N ASP A 75 19.17 -5.56 -5.21
CA ASP A 75 20.40 -4.86 -5.55
C ASP A 75 20.54 -3.48 -4.86
N GLU A 76 19.55 -3.07 -4.06
CA GLU A 76 19.53 -1.78 -3.40
C GLU A 76 18.74 -1.87 -2.09
N GLN A 77 19.24 -2.69 -1.16
CA GLN A 77 18.52 -3.03 0.07
C GLN A 77 18.46 -1.89 1.10
N ASP A 78 19.27 -0.86 0.94
CA ASP A 78 19.30 0.30 1.84
C ASP A 78 18.26 1.36 1.49
N SER A 79 17.54 1.19 0.40
CA SER A 79 16.52 2.13 -0.07
C SER A 79 15.15 1.46 -0.13
N VAL A 80 14.14 2.19 0.31
CA VAL A 80 12.74 1.75 0.22
C VAL A 80 12.05 2.64 -0.81
N TYR A 81 11.62 2.05 -1.90
CA TYR A 81 10.86 2.75 -2.93
C TYR A 81 9.38 2.72 -2.59
N LYS A 82 8.77 3.89 -2.54
CA LYS A 82 7.36 4.02 -2.21
C LYS A 82 6.53 4.26 -3.46
N TYR A 83 5.49 3.48 -3.59
CA TYR A 83 4.50 3.61 -4.67
C TYR A 83 3.14 3.89 -4.06
N THR A 84 2.28 4.52 -4.82
CA THR A 84 0.90 4.77 -4.43
C THR A 84 -0.03 4.52 -5.59
N LEU A 85 -1.33 4.48 -5.31
CA LEU A 85 -2.36 4.35 -6.33
C LEU A 85 -2.94 5.73 -6.64
N LYS A 86 -2.89 6.11 -7.90
CA LYS A 86 -3.48 7.36 -8.39
C LYS A 86 -4.28 7.06 -9.65
N ASP A 87 -5.57 7.42 -9.63
CA ASP A 87 -6.49 7.20 -10.76
C ASP A 87 -6.50 5.74 -11.26
N GLY A 88 -6.39 4.80 -10.30
CA GLY A 88 -6.38 3.36 -10.59
C GLY A 88 -5.03 2.80 -11.04
N GLU A 89 -3.99 3.62 -11.10
CA GLU A 89 -2.66 3.22 -11.54
C GLU A 89 -1.62 3.35 -10.44
N ILE A 90 -0.64 2.46 -10.45
CA ILE A 90 0.50 2.53 -9.54
C ILE A 90 1.50 3.55 -10.05
N ILE A 91 1.87 4.50 -9.20
CA ILE A 91 2.89 5.49 -9.49
C ILE A 91 3.94 5.52 -8.39
N GLN A 92 5.15 5.92 -8.75
CA GLN A 92 6.24 6.12 -7.80
C GLN A 92 6.02 7.42 -7.02
N SER A 93 5.96 7.36 -5.69
CA SER A 93 5.66 8.52 -4.85
C SER A 93 6.87 9.06 -4.10
N GLY A 94 7.89 8.24 -3.87
CA GLY A 94 9.07 8.67 -3.15
C GLY A 94 10.04 7.53 -2.87
N VAL A 95 11.15 7.88 -2.22
CA VAL A 95 12.16 6.91 -1.78
C VAL A 95 12.61 7.29 -0.38
N LEU A 96 12.69 6.32 0.51
CA LEU A 96 13.33 6.45 1.81
C LEU A 96 14.68 5.74 1.78
N GLY A 97 15.71 6.41 2.32
CA GLY A 97 17.06 5.88 2.36
C GLY A 97 18.07 7.02 2.34
N THR A 98 19.32 6.69 2.28
CA THR A 98 20.44 7.65 2.47
C THR A 98 21.05 8.14 1.17
N THR A 99 20.48 7.82 0.02
CA THR A 99 21.15 8.02 -1.25
C THR A 99 20.75 9.28 -1.98
N ASP A 100 21.72 9.90 -2.66
CA ASP A 100 21.48 10.86 -3.71
C ASP A 100 20.57 10.27 -4.78
N LYS A 101 19.65 11.07 -5.31
CA LYS A 101 18.77 10.63 -6.41
C LYS A 101 19.55 10.09 -7.61
N GLU A 102 20.74 10.58 -7.84
CA GLU A 102 21.63 10.12 -8.92
C GLU A 102 22.14 8.69 -8.71
N ALA A 103 22.21 8.25 -7.44
CA ALA A 103 22.65 6.89 -7.11
C ALA A 103 21.50 5.87 -7.11
N LEU A 104 20.24 6.31 -7.23
CA LEU A 104 19.08 5.43 -7.20
C LEU A 104 18.93 4.70 -8.53
N LYS A 105 18.93 3.36 -8.47
CA LYS A 105 18.87 2.51 -9.66
C LYS A 105 17.47 2.36 -10.24
N HIS A 106 16.43 2.53 -9.40
CA HIS A 106 15.05 2.22 -9.76
C HIS A 106 14.13 3.44 -9.71
N TRP A 107 14.68 4.61 -9.51
CA TRP A 107 13.93 5.86 -9.54
C TRP A 107 13.64 6.24 -11.00
N LYS A 108 12.35 6.51 -11.25
CA LYS A 108 11.91 6.91 -12.61
C LYS A 108 11.18 8.23 -12.60
#